data_094fb169d3c7780da11f4e266f16ccb1
#
_entry.id   094fb169d3c7780da11f4e266f16ccb1
#
_cell.length_a   1.000
_cell.length_b   1.000
_cell.length_c   1.000
_cell.angle_alpha   90.00
_cell.angle_beta   90.00
_cell.angle_gamma   90.00
#
_symmetry.space_group_name_H-M   'P 1'
#
loop_
_entity.id
_entity.type
_entity.pdbx_description
1 polymer ?
#
loop_
_entity_poly.entity_id
_entity_poly.type
_entity_poly.pdbx_seq_one_letter_code
_entity_poly.pdbx_strand_id
1 'polypeptide(L)'
;MRRWRIPLCRQMRSNLFAADDPNQLEEVLASMPLRVWRTDEVMPLAPHPNDPGLARGGAVEFLITMTIAVPEGTPHQTVEDTKAREAERARELAELGHLLRLWTPPAKVGEWRTLGLWRAEEAVEMDEILESLPLYVWMTAETVPLSEHPNDPAGTKS
;
A
#
# COMPACT_ATOMS: atom_id res chain seq x y z
N MET A 1 10.05 26.86 -35.47
CA MET A 1 9.93 27.04 -34.01
C MET A 1 9.07 25.93 -33.46
N ARG A 2 9.67 24.84 -32.91
CA ARG A 2 8.94 23.65 -32.40
C ARG A 2 8.65 23.89 -30.93
N ARG A 3 7.37 24.07 -30.58
CA ARG A 3 6.90 24.11 -29.18
C ARG A 3 6.90 22.65 -28.62
N TRP A 4 7.79 22.35 -27.71
CA TRP A 4 7.76 21.16 -26.88
C TRP A 4 6.70 21.38 -25.80
N ARG A 5 5.62 20.58 -25.83
CA ARG A 5 4.74 20.43 -24.66
C ARG A 5 5.45 19.49 -23.70
N ILE A 6 5.89 20.03 -22.58
CA ILE A 6 6.28 19.21 -21.42
C ILE A 6 4.98 18.57 -20.92
N PRO A 7 4.85 17.23 -20.85
CA PRO A 7 3.73 16.63 -20.16
C PRO A 7 3.80 17.08 -18.70
N LEU A 8 2.77 17.77 -18.23
CA LEU A 8 2.57 18.02 -16.81
C LEU A 8 2.55 16.66 -16.13
N CYS A 9 3.62 16.33 -15.44
CA CYS A 9 3.69 15.17 -14.58
C CYS A 9 2.57 15.33 -13.56
N ARG A 10 1.52 14.52 -13.68
CA ARG A 10 0.39 14.51 -12.76
C ARG A 10 0.96 14.00 -11.45
N GLN A 11 1.27 14.89 -10.52
CA GLN A 11 1.72 14.52 -9.19
C GLN A 11 0.55 13.81 -8.49
N MET A 12 0.60 12.49 -8.48
CA MET A 12 -0.28 11.70 -7.65
C MET A 12 0.21 11.79 -6.20
N ARG A 13 -0.69 12.14 -5.30
CA ARG A 13 -0.44 12.13 -3.86
C ARG A 13 -1.43 11.19 -3.21
N SER A 14 -0.94 10.29 -2.39
CA SER A 14 -1.78 9.38 -1.61
C SER A 14 -1.87 9.89 -0.18
N ASN A 15 -3.09 9.93 0.36
CA ASN A 15 -3.34 10.31 1.75
C ASN A 15 -4.24 9.25 2.38
N LEU A 16 -4.04 9.00 3.67
CA LEU A 16 -4.89 8.13 4.44
C LEU A 16 -5.83 8.98 5.29
N PHE A 17 -7.13 8.79 5.13
CA PHE A 17 -8.17 9.45 5.90
C PHE A 17 -8.95 8.42 6.72
N ALA A 18 -9.38 8.81 7.91
CA ALA A 18 -10.34 8.07 8.70
C ALA A 18 -11.69 8.80 8.62
N ALA A 19 -12.74 8.06 8.28
CA ALA A 19 -14.12 8.55 8.27
C ALA A 19 -15.06 7.40 8.63
N ASP A 20 -16.19 7.73 9.24
CA ASP A 20 -17.18 6.73 9.68
C ASP A 20 -17.97 6.17 8.47
N ASP A 21 -18.16 6.99 7.46
CA ASP A 21 -18.85 6.65 6.23
C ASP A 21 -18.36 7.48 5.02
N PRO A 22 -18.72 7.10 3.79
CA PRO A 22 -18.31 7.81 2.57
C PRO A 22 -18.79 9.26 2.49
N ASN A 23 -19.94 9.61 3.11
CA ASN A 23 -20.46 10.97 3.08
C ASN A 23 -19.60 11.89 3.94
N GLN A 24 -19.21 11.43 5.14
CA GLN A 24 -18.30 12.17 6.00
C GLN A 24 -16.95 12.40 5.31
N LEU A 25 -16.43 11.40 4.60
CA LEU A 25 -15.20 11.57 3.83
C LEU A 25 -15.36 12.63 2.74
N GLU A 26 -16.47 12.62 2.00
CA GLU A 26 -16.72 13.62 0.95
C GLU A 26 -16.85 15.04 1.53
N GLU A 27 -17.48 15.20 2.70
CA GLU A 27 -17.54 16.49 3.42
C GLU A 27 -16.14 16.98 3.79
N VAL A 28 -15.29 16.10 4.33
CA VAL A 28 -13.89 16.42 4.65
C VAL A 28 -13.13 16.84 3.39
N LEU A 29 -13.22 16.07 2.31
CA LEU A 29 -12.56 16.37 1.06
C LEU A 29 -13.07 17.67 0.42
N ALA A 30 -14.39 17.93 0.49
CA ALA A 30 -15.00 19.15 -0.02
C ALA A 30 -14.57 20.40 0.75
N SER A 31 -14.26 20.28 2.04
CA SER A 31 -13.81 21.39 2.89
C SER A 31 -12.38 21.86 2.55
N MET A 32 -11.60 21.06 1.83
CA MET A 32 -10.21 21.39 1.51
C MET A 32 -10.12 22.47 0.44
N PRO A 33 -9.31 23.55 0.62
CA PRO A 33 -9.22 24.68 -0.32
C PRO A 33 -8.84 24.33 -1.75
N LEU A 34 -8.06 23.25 -1.94
CA LEU A 34 -7.60 22.82 -3.27
C LEU A 34 -8.60 21.89 -3.99
N ARG A 35 -9.78 21.62 -3.42
CA ARG A 35 -10.77 20.70 -3.98
C ARG A 35 -11.12 21.00 -5.44
N VAL A 36 -11.23 22.29 -5.80
CA VAL A 36 -11.62 22.73 -7.15
C VAL A 36 -10.57 22.44 -8.22
N TRP A 37 -9.33 22.16 -7.84
CA TRP A 37 -8.20 21.94 -8.78
C TRP A 37 -7.67 20.51 -8.78
N ARG A 38 -8.27 19.60 -8.00
CA ARG A 38 -7.82 18.23 -7.91
C ARG A 38 -8.92 17.25 -8.31
N THR A 39 -8.50 16.10 -8.74
CA THR A 39 -9.37 14.92 -8.89
C THR A 39 -8.98 13.92 -7.81
N ASP A 40 -9.94 13.49 -7.02
CA ASP A 40 -9.73 12.50 -5.97
C ASP A 40 -10.17 11.12 -6.47
N GLU A 41 -9.34 10.12 -6.22
CA GLU A 41 -9.68 8.72 -6.34
C GLU A 41 -9.71 8.14 -4.92
N VAL A 42 -10.86 7.66 -4.49
CA VAL A 42 -11.08 7.15 -3.14
C VAL A 42 -11.12 5.63 -3.16
N MET A 43 -10.29 5.02 -2.33
CA MET A 43 -10.26 3.57 -2.14
C MET A 43 -10.61 3.26 -0.67
N PRO A 44 -11.75 2.60 -0.38
CA PRO A 44 -12.04 2.14 0.96
C PRO A 44 -11.07 1.02 1.36
N LEU A 45 -10.53 1.10 2.56
CA LEU A 45 -9.60 0.11 3.10
C LEU A 45 -10.23 -0.58 4.31
N ALA A 46 -10.11 -1.89 4.38
CA ALA A 46 -10.46 -2.69 5.54
C ALA A 46 -9.20 -3.12 6.29
N PRO A 47 -9.25 -3.31 7.60
CA PRO A 47 -8.14 -3.87 8.36
C PRO A 47 -7.73 -5.23 7.80
N HIS A 48 -6.43 -5.47 7.74
CA HIS A 48 -5.87 -6.77 7.38
C HIS A 48 -5.58 -7.58 8.65
N PRO A 49 -5.86 -8.91 8.70
CA PRO A 49 -5.62 -9.73 9.88
C PRO A 49 -4.19 -9.67 10.42
N ASN A 50 -3.21 -9.45 9.55
CA ASN A 50 -1.80 -9.37 9.90
C ASN A 50 -1.26 -7.93 9.92
N ASP A 51 -2.13 -6.90 10.10
CA ASP A 51 -1.68 -5.51 10.19
C ASP A 51 -0.86 -5.28 11.48
N PRO A 52 0.44 -4.89 11.39
CA PRO A 52 1.31 -4.70 12.55
C PRO A 52 1.09 -3.38 13.29
N GLY A 53 0.35 -2.43 12.70
CA GLY A 53 0.28 -1.06 13.19
C GLY A 53 1.52 -0.23 12.85
N LEU A 54 1.50 1.07 13.17
CA LEU A 54 2.58 1.99 12.79
C LEU A 54 3.78 1.89 13.73
N ALA A 55 4.99 1.64 13.17
CA ALA A 55 6.26 1.86 13.81
C ALA A 55 7.06 2.94 13.05
N ARG A 56 7.84 3.78 13.75
CA ARG A 56 8.58 4.92 13.18
C ARG A 56 10.07 4.63 13.03
N GLY A 57 10.73 5.20 11.98
CA GLY A 57 12.18 5.26 11.82
C GLY A 57 12.66 5.41 10.37
N GLY A 58 13.76 6.09 10.15
CA GLY A 58 14.31 6.69 8.94
C GLY A 58 14.80 5.75 7.83
N ALA A 59 13.89 5.21 7.06
CA ALA A 59 14.14 4.56 5.78
C ALA A 59 13.04 5.02 4.80
N VAL A 60 13.14 4.66 3.54
CA VAL A 60 12.13 4.99 2.52
C VAL A 60 10.90 4.14 2.76
N GLU A 61 9.73 4.77 2.77
CA GLU A 61 8.45 4.06 2.83
C GLU A 61 7.92 3.78 1.42
N PHE A 62 7.30 2.63 1.27
CA PHE A 62 6.72 2.16 0.01
C PHE A 62 5.26 1.78 0.23
N LEU A 63 4.38 2.32 -0.61
CA LEU A 63 3.01 1.84 -0.70
C LEU A 63 2.96 0.76 -1.78
N ILE A 64 2.58 -0.46 -1.41
CA ILE A 64 2.60 -1.60 -2.32
C ILE A 64 1.22 -2.22 -2.41
N THR A 65 0.68 -2.26 -3.63
CA THR A 65 -0.53 -3.03 -3.94
C THR A 65 -0.13 -4.40 -4.44
N MET A 66 -0.48 -5.43 -3.70
CA MET A 66 -0.23 -6.83 -4.03
C MET A 66 -1.52 -7.48 -4.53
N THR A 67 -1.48 -8.07 -5.70
CA THR A 67 -2.57 -8.86 -6.28
C THR A 67 -2.12 -10.29 -6.42
N ILE A 68 -2.80 -11.22 -5.76
CA ILE A 68 -2.49 -12.64 -5.77
C ILE A 68 -3.50 -13.36 -6.64
N ALA A 69 -3.00 -14.07 -7.66
CA ALA A 69 -3.78 -14.90 -8.56
C ALA A 69 -3.28 -16.35 -8.49
N VAL A 70 -3.98 -17.18 -7.75
CA VAL A 70 -3.65 -18.61 -7.64
C VAL A 70 -4.02 -19.32 -8.94
N PRO A 71 -3.08 -20.06 -9.56
CA PRO A 71 -3.37 -20.82 -10.79
C PRO A 71 -4.50 -21.83 -10.58
N GLU A 72 -5.36 -21.96 -11.59
CA GLU A 72 -6.42 -22.98 -11.61
C GLU A 72 -5.83 -24.37 -11.44
N GLY A 73 -6.47 -25.21 -10.64
CA GLY A 73 -6.00 -26.57 -10.35
C GLY A 73 -4.96 -26.66 -9.22
N THR A 74 -4.54 -25.55 -8.62
CA THR A 74 -3.67 -25.60 -7.44
C THR A 74 -4.41 -26.30 -6.28
N PRO A 75 -3.82 -27.35 -5.66
CA PRO A 75 -4.46 -28.06 -4.57
C PRO A 75 -4.79 -27.10 -3.40
N HIS A 76 -5.99 -27.21 -2.83
CA HIS A 76 -6.44 -26.35 -1.73
C HIS A 76 -5.46 -26.37 -0.55
N GLN A 77 -4.92 -27.54 -0.19
CA GLN A 77 -3.94 -27.66 0.89
C GLN A 77 -2.68 -26.85 0.61
N THR A 78 -2.17 -26.86 -0.64
CA THR A 78 -1.01 -26.06 -1.04
C THR A 78 -1.27 -24.56 -0.86
N VAL A 79 -2.48 -24.12 -1.18
CA VAL A 79 -2.88 -22.72 -1.00
C VAL A 79 -2.89 -22.33 0.48
N GLU A 80 -3.52 -23.15 1.33
CA GLU A 80 -3.61 -22.89 2.77
C GLU A 80 -2.23 -22.95 3.46
N ASP A 81 -1.37 -23.91 3.08
CA ASP A 81 -0.01 -23.99 3.61
C ASP A 81 0.83 -22.77 3.20
N THR A 82 0.65 -22.29 1.98
CA THR A 82 1.35 -21.08 1.50
C THR A 82 0.86 -19.84 2.23
N LYS A 83 -0.45 -19.70 2.46
CA LYS A 83 -1.02 -18.60 3.28
C LYS A 83 -0.49 -18.63 4.73
N ALA A 84 -0.40 -19.80 5.33
CA ALA A 84 0.11 -19.92 6.69
C ALA A 84 1.56 -19.45 6.79
N ARG A 85 2.41 -19.87 5.86
CA ARG A 85 3.80 -19.42 5.76
C ARG A 85 3.91 -17.92 5.47
N GLU A 86 3.02 -17.39 4.62
CA GLU A 86 2.94 -15.95 4.34
C GLU A 86 2.65 -15.15 5.61
N ALA A 87 1.66 -15.58 6.39
CA ALA A 87 1.31 -14.92 7.66
C ALA A 87 2.46 -14.96 8.68
N GLU A 88 3.25 -16.04 8.70
CA GLU A 88 4.45 -16.14 9.53
C GLU A 88 5.55 -15.19 9.06
N ARG A 89 5.84 -15.18 7.76
CA ARG A 89 6.83 -14.27 7.16
C ARG A 89 6.43 -12.80 7.34
N ALA A 90 5.16 -12.47 7.18
CA ALA A 90 4.66 -11.12 7.41
C ALA A 90 4.90 -10.65 8.87
N ARG A 91 4.71 -11.54 9.86
CA ARG A 91 5.02 -11.22 11.27
C ARG A 91 6.52 -10.97 11.48
N GLU A 92 7.38 -11.80 10.91
CA GLU A 92 8.84 -11.60 10.99
C GLU A 92 9.23 -10.23 10.39
N LEU A 93 8.71 -9.90 9.22
CA LEU A 93 8.98 -8.63 8.55
C LEU A 93 8.43 -7.43 9.34
N ALA A 94 7.33 -7.60 10.05
CA ALA A 94 6.80 -6.58 10.95
C ALA A 94 7.70 -6.38 12.18
N GLU A 95 8.20 -7.47 12.78
CA GLU A 95 9.14 -7.41 13.90
C GLU A 95 10.49 -6.77 13.50
N LEU A 96 10.94 -6.99 12.27
CA LEU A 96 12.12 -6.35 11.70
C LEU A 96 11.88 -4.88 11.30
N GLY A 97 10.63 -4.41 11.31
CA GLY A 97 10.26 -3.04 10.96
C GLY A 97 10.13 -2.77 9.46
N HIS A 98 10.13 -3.81 8.63
CA HIS A 98 9.92 -3.69 7.18
C HIS A 98 8.46 -3.59 6.81
N LEU A 99 7.55 -4.30 7.49
CA LEU A 99 6.11 -4.21 7.29
C LEU A 99 5.49 -3.32 8.36
N LEU A 100 4.88 -2.20 7.95
CA LEU A 100 4.31 -1.22 8.86
C LEU A 100 2.80 -1.35 9.00
N ARG A 101 2.08 -1.51 7.89
CA ARG A 101 0.60 -1.60 7.86
C ARG A 101 0.14 -2.49 6.72
N LEU A 102 -0.99 -3.15 6.91
CA LEU A 102 -1.71 -3.89 5.88
C LEU A 102 -3.20 -3.54 5.88
N TRP A 103 -3.77 -3.45 4.67
CA TRP A 103 -5.20 -3.25 4.44
C TRP A 103 -5.70 -4.19 3.34
N THR A 104 -7.00 -4.44 3.37
CA THR A 104 -7.69 -5.20 2.33
C THR A 104 -8.51 -4.22 1.46
N PRO A 105 -8.03 -3.86 0.26
CA PRO A 105 -8.79 -3.07 -0.69
C PRO A 105 -9.88 -3.92 -1.36
N PRO A 106 -10.88 -3.29 -2.01
CA PRO A 106 -11.82 -4.02 -2.83
C PRO A 106 -11.13 -4.85 -3.91
N ALA A 107 -11.57 -6.08 -4.09
CA ALA A 107 -11.04 -7.01 -5.08
C ALA A 107 -12.16 -7.57 -5.96
N LYS A 108 -11.83 -8.01 -7.16
CA LYS A 108 -12.75 -8.76 -8.02
C LYS A 108 -12.94 -10.17 -7.46
N VAL A 109 -14.02 -10.81 -7.86
CA VAL A 109 -14.27 -12.20 -7.50
C VAL A 109 -13.12 -13.08 -8.00
N GLY A 110 -12.53 -13.86 -7.09
CA GLY A 110 -11.39 -14.74 -7.40
C GLY A 110 -10.01 -14.07 -7.31
N GLU A 111 -9.93 -12.76 -7.03
CA GLU A 111 -8.66 -12.07 -6.77
C GLU A 111 -8.50 -11.80 -5.28
N TRP A 112 -7.25 -11.90 -4.79
CA TRP A 112 -6.88 -11.41 -3.47
C TRP A 112 -6.06 -10.15 -3.65
N ARG A 113 -6.46 -9.07 -3.01
CA ARG A 113 -5.70 -7.83 -3.02
C ARG A 113 -5.35 -7.41 -1.61
N THR A 114 -4.13 -6.99 -1.44
CA THR A 114 -3.62 -6.42 -0.20
C THR A 114 -2.89 -5.12 -0.54
N LEU A 115 -3.13 -4.09 0.26
CA LEU A 115 -2.37 -2.85 0.22
C LEU A 115 -1.49 -2.82 1.46
N GLY A 116 -0.19 -2.68 1.28
CA GLY A 116 0.79 -2.64 2.36
C GLY A 116 1.57 -1.34 2.39
N LEU A 117 1.83 -0.84 3.61
CA LEU A 117 2.86 0.18 3.85
C LEU A 117 4.10 -0.54 4.36
N TRP A 118 5.17 -0.39 3.62
CA TRP A 118 6.44 -1.07 3.85
C TRP A 118 7.57 -0.08 4.02
N ARG A 119 8.69 -0.56 4.55
CA ARG A 119 9.90 0.23 4.74
C ARG A 119 11.13 -0.58 4.37
N ALA A 120 12.02 0.05 3.59
CA ALA A 120 13.33 -0.47 3.24
C ALA A 120 14.32 0.70 3.09
N GLU A 121 15.61 0.42 3.07
CA GLU A 121 16.62 1.47 2.85
C GLU A 121 16.58 1.98 1.41
N GLU A 122 16.32 1.06 0.46
CA GLU A 122 16.22 1.37 -0.96
C GLU A 122 15.29 0.41 -1.71
N ALA A 123 15.00 0.71 -2.99
CA ALA A 123 14.08 -0.09 -3.81
C ALA A 123 14.57 -1.53 -4.03
N VAL A 124 15.87 -1.75 -4.14
CA VAL A 124 16.44 -3.11 -4.34
C VAL A 124 16.17 -3.98 -3.11
N GLU A 125 16.37 -3.46 -1.91
CA GLU A 125 16.02 -4.17 -0.67
C GLU A 125 14.52 -4.46 -0.60
N MET A 126 13.68 -3.52 -1.04
CA MET A 126 12.24 -3.74 -1.08
C MET A 126 11.85 -4.89 -2.02
N ASP A 127 12.47 -4.97 -3.17
CA ASP A 127 12.25 -6.08 -4.11
C ASP A 127 12.69 -7.42 -3.49
N GLU A 128 13.84 -7.49 -2.82
CA GLU A 128 14.31 -8.68 -2.11
C GLU A 128 13.36 -9.11 -0.98
N ILE A 129 12.81 -8.13 -0.24
CA ILE A 129 11.79 -8.39 0.80
C ILE A 129 10.54 -9.01 0.18
N LEU A 130 10.03 -8.46 -0.92
CA LEU A 130 8.85 -8.99 -1.61
C LEU A 130 9.10 -10.40 -2.17
N GLU A 131 10.27 -10.65 -2.75
CA GLU A 131 10.66 -11.97 -3.23
C GLU A 131 10.75 -13.02 -2.12
N SER A 132 10.98 -12.61 -0.88
CA SER A 132 11.02 -13.49 0.29
C SER A 132 9.63 -13.95 0.75
N LEU A 133 8.55 -13.35 0.24
CA LEU A 133 7.18 -13.70 0.59
C LEU A 133 6.75 -15.02 -0.08
N PRO A 134 6.21 -15.99 0.65
CA PRO A 134 5.75 -17.27 0.06
C PRO A 134 4.69 -17.15 -1.03
N LEU A 135 3.83 -16.11 -0.98
CA LEU A 135 2.83 -15.85 -2.01
C LEU A 135 3.40 -15.15 -3.25
N TYR A 136 4.68 -14.74 -3.24
CA TYR A 136 5.31 -14.03 -4.35
C TYR A 136 5.18 -14.75 -5.70
N VAL A 137 5.23 -16.08 -5.69
CA VAL A 137 5.06 -16.92 -6.90
C VAL A 137 3.71 -16.75 -7.61
N TRP A 138 2.70 -16.21 -6.90
CA TRP A 138 1.36 -15.91 -7.42
C TRP A 138 1.04 -14.41 -7.39
N MET A 139 2.04 -13.58 -7.05
CA MET A 139 1.85 -12.17 -6.77
C MET A 139 2.24 -11.30 -7.96
N THR A 140 1.44 -10.26 -8.19
CA THR A 140 1.84 -9.08 -8.93
C THR A 140 1.86 -7.90 -7.95
N ALA A 141 2.99 -7.19 -7.87
CA ALA A 141 3.18 -6.06 -6.98
C ALA A 141 3.31 -4.76 -7.77
N GLU A 142 2.58 -3.73 -7.33
CA GLU A 142 2.75 -2.35 -7.79
C GLU A 142 3.35 -1.56 -6.64
N THR A 143 4.60 -1.13 -6.79
CA THR A 143 5.38 -0.46 -5.74
C THR A 143 5.48 1.04 -6.02
N VAL A 144 5.09 1.85 -5.05
CA VAL A 144 5.18 3.31 -5.11
C VAL A 144 6.05 3.80 -3.94
N PRO A 145 7.25 4.34 -4.19
CA PRO A 145 8.05 4.97 -3.14
C PRO A 145 7.35 6.24 -2.65
N LEU A 146 7.34 6.45 -1.35
CA LEU A 146 6.75 7.60 -0.70
C LEU A 146 7.84 8.57 -0.24
N SER A 147 7.54 9.85 -0.30
CA SER A 147 8.36 10.90 0.29
C SER A 147 7.54 11.65 1.34
N GLU A 148 8.21 12.14 2.37
CA GLU A 148 7.57 12.93 3.41
C GLU A 148 6.85 14.15 2.83
N HIS A 149 5.67 14.43 3.37
CA HIS A 149 4.91 15.61 3.03
C HIS A 149 5.11 16.68 4.12
N PRO A 150 5.32 17.98 3.76
CA PRO A 150 5.54 19.04 4.76
C PRO A 150 4.42 19.18 5.82
N ASN A 151 3.20 18.74 5.48
CA ASN A 151 2.03 18.76 6.35
C ASN A 151 1.65 17.38 6.87
N ASP A 152 2.58 16.43 6.91
CA ASP A 152 2.31 15.12 7.50
C ASP A 152 2.02 15.29 9.00
N PRO A 153 0.83 14.87 9.49
CA PRO A 153 0.49 14.97 10.90
C PRO A 153 1.36 14.07 11.80
N ALA A 154 1.97 13.02 11.24
CA ALA A 154 2.91 12.14 11.94
C ALA A 154 4.35 12.64 11.86
N GLY A 155 4.65 13.63 11.00
CA GLY A 155 5.96 14.26 10.88
C GLY A 155 6.36 14.98 12.15
N THR A 156 7.63 14.88 12.54
CA THR A 156 8.22 15.71 13.61
C THR A 156 8.22 17.17 13.14
N LYS A 157 7.37 18.00 13.76
CA LYS A 157 7.52 19.47 13.65
C LYS A 157 8.85 19.83 14.32
N SER A 158 9.86 20.14 13.51
CA SER A 158 11.09 20.78 13.96
C SER A 158 10.82 22.19 14.38
#